data_49aa1e1f92a3ee0f5ffb199e5f99d13e
#
_entry.id   49aa1e1f92a3ee0f5ffb199e5f99d13e
#
_cell.length_a   1.000
_cell.length_b   1.000
_cell.length_c   1.000
_cell.angle_alpha   90.00
_cell.angle_beta   90.00
_cell.angle_gamma   90.00
#
_symmetry.space_group_name_H-M   'P 1'
#
loop_
_entity.id
_entity.type
_entity.pdbx_description
1 polymer ?
#
loop_
_entity_poly.entity_id
_entity_poly.type
_entity_poly.pdbx_seq_one_letter_code
_entity_poly.pdbx_strand_id
1 'polypeptide(L)'
;YGHDDLDFVVLFHQLGKEQAQKLHEDDRLYDVGDTIFIGSTPLGNSSLSLYLREYHDNALSMYPAIGNVKEGRLPEEAIEIALSEDALQYLGLDAVIGGTVSLDLSVSVMDGSLPELEYSADFVLTGILESSYIGYASGTVEGIVGEGTAEELLPEEYLLYSTDFKTYDKQNFQSIIYALAEDLNVDERYIQYNWVLLDAIGISYDEAADSDTGTGFSFMTAACILVGVLVLLAAGLVIYNILKISITK
;
A
#
# COMPACT_ATOMS: atom_id res chain seq x y z
N TYR A 1 4.65 -3.47 1.29
CA TYR A 1 5.22 -2.37 0.50
C TYR A 1 6.58 -2.82 -0.03
N GLY A 2 7.00 -2.32 -1.18
CA GLY A 2 8.22 -2.75 -1.82
C GLY A 2 8.04 -3.95 -2.73
N HIS A 3 6.85 -4.17 -3.22
CA HIS A 3 6.58 -5.13 -4.27
C HIS A 3 6.57 -4.41 -5.62
N ASP A 4 7.09 -5.07 -6.66
CA ASP A 4 7.16 -4.53 -8.03
C ASP A 4 5.77 -4.17 -8.58
N ASP A 5 4.70 -4.69 -7.96
CA ASP A 5 3.32 -4.49 -8.36
C ASP A 5 2.66 -3.23 -7.74
N LEU A 6 3.31 -2.59 -6.76
CA LEU A 6 2.81 -1.36 -6.14
C LEU A 6 3.29 -0.15 -6.91
N ASP A 7 2.36 0.56 -7.55
CA ASP A 7 2.65 1.70 -8.42
C ASP A 7 2.49 3.07 -7.73
N PHE A 8 2.39 3.13 -6.39
CA PHE A 8 2.38 4.39 -5.67
C PHE A 8 3.79 4.85 -5.29
N VAL A 9 3.98 6.14 -5.17
CA VAL A 9 5.24 6.75 -4.72
C VAL A 9 5.10 7.23 -3.28
N VAL A 10 4.00 7.90 -2.95
CA VAL A 10 3.71 8.43 -1.61
C VAL A 10 2.27 8.16 -1.26
N LEU A 11 2.05 7.87 0.02
CA LEU A 11 0.73 7.70 0.61
C LEU A 11 0.62 8.59 1.85
N PHE A 12 -0.38 9.47 1.86
CA PHE A 12 -0.78 10.24 3.04
C PHE A 12 -1.95 9.57 3.72
N HIS A 13 -1.82 9.25 5.00
CA HIS A 13 -2.85 8.63 5.81
C HIS A 13 -3.64 9.63 6.65
N GLN A 14 -4.84 9.22 7.06
CA GLN A 14 -5.68 9.93 8.03
C GLN A 14 -6.03 11.36 7.63
N LEU A 15 -6.27 11.58 6.36
CA LEU A 15 -6.73 12.86 5.84
C LEU A 15 -8.23 13.02 6.05
N GLY A 16 -8.64 14.24 6.40
CA GLY A 16 -10.05 14.64 6.25
C GLY A 16 -10.40 14.85 4.77
N LYS A 17 -11.69 14.85 4.45
CA LYS A 17 -12.20 15.01 3.07
C LYS A 17 -11.64 16.24 2.35
N GLU A 18 -11.54 17.38 3.03
CA GLU A 18 -10.99 18.62 2.44
C GLU A 18 -9.48 18.52 2.13
N GLN A 19 -8.73 17.77 2.94
CA GLN A 19 -7.28 17.56 2.72
C GLN A 19 -7.07 16.63 1.52
N ALA A 20 -7.82 15.54 1.41
CA ALA A 20 -7.78 14.63 0.27
C ALA A 20 -8.15 15.37 -1.02
N GLN A 21 -9.23 16.16 -1.02
CA GLN A 21 -9.62 16.95 -2.18
C GLN A 21 -8.53 17.93 -2.65
N LYS A 22 -7.79 18.56 -1.74
CA LYS A 22 -6.68 19.44 -2.10
C LYS A 22 -5.55 18.70 -2.82
N LEU A 23 -5.29 17.43 -2.48
CA LEU A 23 -4.32 16.61 -3.20
C LEU A 23 -4.77 16.32 -4.64
N HIS A 24 -6.07 16.07 -4.86
CA HIS A 24 -6.62 15.89 -6.21
C HIS A 24 -6.56 17.16 -7.07
N GLU A 25 -6.62 18.33 -6.45
CA GLU A 25 -6.58 19.63 -7.13
C GLU A 25 -5.14 20.16 -7.37
N ASP A 26 -4.11 19.48 -6.85
CA ASP A 26 -2.73 19.93 -6.91
C ASP A 26 -2.07 19.56 -8.25
N ASP A 27 -1.73 20.56 -9.06
CA ASP A 27 -1.11 20.40 -10.39
C ASP A 27 0.29 19.77 -10.35
N ARG A 28 0.93 19.65 -9.19
CA ARG A 28 2.22 18.99 -9.01
C ARG A 28 2.11 17.47 -9.00
N LEU A 29 0.88 16.95 -8.83
CA LEU A 29 0.58 15.54 -8.63
C LEU A 29 -0.10 14.92 -9.84
N TYR A 30 -0.02 13.61 -9.94
CA TYR A 30 -0.78 12.80 -10.89
C TYR A 30 -1.03 11.40 -10.31
N ASP A 31 -1.92 10.64 -10.93
CA ASP A 31 -2.38 9.33 -10.43
C ASP A 31 -2.77 9.42 -8.95
N VAL A 32 -3.62 10.40 -8.62
CA VAL A 32 -4.14 10.56 -7.26
C VAL A 32 -5.32 9.62 -7.08
N GLY A 33 -5.35 8.89 -5.97
CA GLY A 33 -6.44 7.98 -5.65
C GLY A 33 -6.62 7.81 -4.15
N ASP A 34 -7.86 7.71 -3.71
CA ASP A 34 -8.22 7.63 -2.30
C ASP A 34 -8.65 6.23 -1.89
N THR A 35 -8.30 5.88 -0.67
CA THR A 35 -8.77 4.66 -0.01
C THR A 35 -9.34 5.02 1.35
N ILE A 36 -10.53 4.49 1.68
CA ILE A 36 -11.14 4.64 3.00
C ILE A 36 -11.16 3.27 3.69
N PHE A 37 -10.64 3.20 4.90
CA PHE A 37 -10.70 2.00 5.71
C PHE A 37 -12.07 1.88 6.36
N ILE A 38 -12.80 0.83 6.02
CA ILE A 38 -14.15 0.57 6.54
C ILE A 38 -14.12 -0.12 7.89
N GLY A 39 -13.16 -1.02 8.08
CA GLY A 39 -13.01 -1.75 9.32
C GLY A 39 -12.28 -3.08 9.14
N SER A 40 -12.05 -3.74 10.24
CA SER A 40 -11.43 -5.06 10.24
C SER A 40 -12.22 -6.05 11.10
N THR A 41 -12.07 -7.33 10.78
CA THR A 41 -12.57 -8.43 11.58
C THR A 41 -11.55 -9.59 11.61
N PRO A 42 -11.38 -10.28 12.76
CA PRO A 42 -10.54 -11.45 12.81
C PRO A 42 -11.05 -12.58 11.89
N LEU A 43 -10.15 -13.26 11.22
CA LEU A 43 -10.47 -14.41 10.38
C LEU A 43 -10.43 -15.73 11.19
N GLY A 44 -11.56 -16.05 11.80
CA GLY A 44 -11.71 -17.27 12.62
C GLY A 44 -10.73 -17.31 13.79
N ASN A 45 -10.09 -18.46 13.99
CA ASN A 45 -9.07 -18.66 15.04
C ASN A 45 -7.63 -18.48 14.52
N SER A 46 -7.46 -17.85 13.35
CA SER A 46 -6.15 -17.58 12.76
C SER A 46 -5.53 -16.30 13.33
N SER A 47 -4.28 -16.04 13.00
CA SER A 47 -3.63 -14.73 13.26
C SER A 47 -3.92 -13.71 12.17
N LEU A 48 -4.84 -14.02 11.25
CA LEU A 48 -5.20 -13.18 10.12
C LEU A 48 -6.39 -12.30 10.49
N SER A 49 -6.42 -11.11 9.90
CA SER A 49 -7.56 -10.20 9.95
C SER A 49 -7.99 -9.81 8.54
N LEU A 50 -9.29 -9.77 8.32
CA LEU A 50 -9.88 -9.18 7.11
C LEU A 50 -9.94 -7.66 7.29
N TYR A 51 -9.40 -6.92 6.33
CA TYR A 51 -9.46 -5.47 6.25
C TYR A 51 -10.35 -5.09 5.08
N LEU A 52 -11.39 -4.32 5.35
CA LEU A 52 -12.29 -3.82 4.32
C LEU A 52 -11.92 -2.40 3.93
N ARG A 53 -11.83 -2.16 2.62
CA ARG A 53 -11.49 -0.86 2.07
C ARG A 53 -12.40 -0.50 0.91
N GLU A 54 -12.73 0.77 0.86
CA GLU A 54 -13.38 1.43 -0.26
C GLU A 54 -12.30 2.16 -1.07
N TYR A 55 -12.30 2.00 -2.39
CA TYR A 55 -11.31 2.58 -3.29
C TYR A 55 -11.98 3.54 -4.26
N HIS A 56 -11.43 4.74 -4.37
CA HIS A 56 -11.90 5.81 -5.24
C HIS A 56 -10.87 6.14 -6.33
N ASP A 57 -11.34 6.66 -7.45
CA ASP A 57 -10.52 7.12 -8.57
C ASP A 57 -9.52 6.05 -9.05
N ASN A 58 -8.24 6.39 -9.06
CA ASN A 58 -7.18 5.49 -9.51
C ASN A 58 -6.63 4.56 -8.42
N ALA A 59 -7.11 4.66 -7.16
CA ALA A 59 -6.51 3.95 -6.03
C ALA A 59 -6.39 2.45 -6.24
N LEU A 60 -7.46 1.76 -6.66
CA LEU A 60 -7.42 0.31 -6.85
C LEU A 60 -6.44 -0.10 -7.96
N SER A 61 -6.27 0.72 -9.00
CA SER A 61 -5.34 0.44 -10.10
C SER A 61 -3.87 0.49 -9.67
N MET A 62 -3.58 1.17 -8.56
CA MET A 62 -2.23 1.23 -7.97
C MET A 62 -1.89 -0.04 -7.17
N TYR A 63 -2.89 -0.90 -6.93
CA TYR A 63 -2.74 -2.15 -6.19
C TYR A 63 -3.18 -3.37 -7.03
N PRO A 64 -2.52 -3.66 -8.16
CA PRO A 64 -2.98 -4.68 -9.12
C PRO A 64 -3.10 -6.08 -8.52
N ALA A 65 -2.40 -6.37 -7.41
CA ALA A 65 -2.51 -7.66 -6.73
C ALA A 65 -3.79 -7.84 -5.92
N ILE A 66 -4.55 -6.76 -5.64
CA ILE A 66 -5.73 -6.79 -4.77
C ILE A 66 -7.03 -6.95 -5.58
N GLY A 67 -7.15 -6.30 -6.73
CA GLY A 67 -8.38 -6.20 -7.51
C GLY A 67 -8.67 -7.35 -8.48
N ASN A 68 -7.92 -8.44 -8.43
CA ASN A 68 -8.08 -9.56 -9.36
C ASN A 68 -9.33 -10.38 -9.03
N VAL A 69 -10.34 -10.33 -9.92
CA VAL A 69 -11.60 -11.06 -9.76
C VAL A 69 -11.49 -12.45 -10.36
N LYS A 70 -11.75 -13.49 -9.55
CA LYS A 70 -11.83 -14.89 -9.97
C LYS A 70 -13.24 -15.23 -10.49
N GLU A 71 -14.28 -14.71 -9.85
CA GLU A 71 -15.68 -14.95 -10.18
C GLU A 71 -16.52 -13.72 -9.82
N GLY A 72 -17.56 -13.42 -10.62
CA GLY A 72 -18.42 -12.27 -10.41
C GLY A 72 -17.82 -10.97 -10.92
N ARG A 73 -17.95 -9.88 -10.17
CA ARG A 73 -17.44 -8.55 -10.50
C ARG A 73 -16.94 -7.82 -9.25
N LEU A 74 -16.19 -6.76 -9.45
CA LEU A 74 -15.89 -5.81 -8.36
C LEU A 74 -17.17 -5.11 -7.88
N PRO A 75 -17.22 -4.71 -6.61
CA PRO A 75 -18.29 -3.88 -6.07
C PRO A 75 -18.35 -2.52 -6.80
N GLU A 76 -19.54 -2.06 -7.13
CA GLU A 76 -19.81 -0.79 -7.80
C GLU A 76 -20.72 0.12 -6.97
N GLU A 77 -21.64 -0.49 -6.18
CA GLU A 77 -22.61 0.23 -5.36
C GLU A 77 -22.27 0.07 -3.87
N ALA A 78 -22.77 0.99 -3.06
CA ALA A 78 -22.63 0.91 -1.60
C ALA A 78 -23.13 -0.44 -1.06
N ILE A 79 -22.49 -0.92 0.01
CA ILE A 79 -22.81 -2.20 0.68
C ILE A 79 -22.59 -3.44 -0.20
N GLU A 80 -22.04 -3.31 -1.39
CA GLU A 80 -21.49 -4.44 -2.13
C GLU A 80 -20.10 -4.81 -1.64
N ILE A 81 -19.75 -6.11 -1.70
CA ILE A 81 -18.44 -6.60 -1.23
C ILE A 81 -17.85 -7.64 -2.18
N ALA A 82 -16.53 -7.61 -2.34
CA ALA A 82 -15.75 -8.68 -2.95
C ALA A 82 -14.71 -9.18 -1.95
N LEU A 83 -14.65 -10.50 -1.78
CA LEU A 83 -13.77 -11.20 -0.85
C LEU A 83 -13.04 -12.34 -1.54
N SER A 84 -11.86 -12.70 -1.05
CA SER A 84 -11.19 -13.92 -1.50
C SER A 84 -11.91 -15.18 -1.01
N GLU A 85 -11.80 -16.27 -1.78
CA GLU A 85 -12.36 -17.57 -1.40
C GLU A 85 -11.87 -18.03 -0.02
N ASP A 86 -10.60 -17.79 0.26
CA ASP A 86 -10.01 -18.13 1.57
C ASP A 86 -10.60 -17.29 2.70
N ALA A 87 -10.86 -15.99 2.48
CA ALA A 87 -11.51 -15.15 3.49
C ALA A 87 -12.90 -15.67 3.82
N LEU A 88 -13.69 -16.05 2.83
CA LEU A 88 -15.01 -16.67 3.01
C LEU A 88 -14.91 -17.97 3.82
N GLN A 89 -13.94 -18.82 3.49
CA GLN A 89 -13.70 -20.06 4.21
C GLN A 89 -13.30 -19.83 5.67
N TYR A 90 -12.40 -18.89 5.95
CA TYR A 90 -11.99 -18.55 7.33
C TYR A 90 -13.13 -17.96 8.15
N LEU A 91 -14.02 -17.20 7.51
CA LEU A 91 -15.25 -16.67 8.13
C LEU A 91 -16.31 -17.77 8.35
N GLY A 92 -16.12 -18.94 7.75
CA GLY A 92 -17.10 -20.04 7.82
C GLY A 92 -18.36 -19.77 7.02
N LEU A 93 -18.25 -18.98 5.94
CA LEU A 93 -19.36 -18.55 5.10
C LEU A 93 -19.39 -19.38 3.81
N ASP A 94 -20.52 -20.07 3.60
CA ASP A 94 -20.85 -20.70 2.30
C ASP A 94 -21.56 -19.68 1.39
N ALA A 95 -20.98 -18.48 1.26
CA ALA A 95 -21.60 -17.39 0.50
C ALA A 95 -21.44 -17.61 -1.00
N VAL A 96 -22.55 -17.39 -1.74
CA VAL A 96 -22.59 -17.36 -3.20
C VAL A 96 -22.78 -15.93 -3.68
N ILE A 97 -22.33 -15.65 -4.91
CA ILE A 97 -22.55 -14.34 -5.55
C ILE A 97 -24.04 -13.98 -5.51
N GLY A 98 -24.32 -12.76 -5.03
CA GLY A 98 -25.67 -12.26 -4.76
C GLY A 98 -26.20 -12.59 -3.35
N GLY A 99 -25.47 -13.39 -2.57
CA GLY A 99 -25.80 -13.69 -1.18
C GLY A 99 -25.35 -12.62 -0.20
N THR A 100 -25.90 -12.67 1.01
CA THR A 100 -25.57 -11.73 2.08
C THR A 100 -24.38 -12.24 2.89
N VAL A 101 -23.44 -11.35 3.18
CA VAL A 101 -22.30 -11.53 4.08
C VAL A 101 -22.45 -10.58 5.25
N SER A 102 -22.69 -11.13 6.45
CA SER A 102 -22.80 -10.34 7.69
C SER A 102 -21.46 -10.33 8.40
N LEU A 103 -20.94 -9.17 8.74
CA LEU A 103 -19.64 -8.99 9.38
C LEU A 103 -19.76 -8.09 10.61
N ASP A 104 -19.07 -8.49 11.70
CA ASP A 104 -18.80 -7.63 12.84
C ASP A 104 -17.46 -6.96 12.62
N LEU A 105 -17.45 -5.64 12.56
CA LEU A 105 -16.31 -4.83 12.17
C LEU A 105 -15.85 -3.92 13.30
N SER A 106 -14.56 -3.65 13.36
CA SER A 106 -13.99 -2.62 14.22
C SER A 106 -13.13 -1.63 13.42
N VAL A 107 -13.22 -0.35 13.80
CA VAL A 107 -12.41 0.74 13.24
C VAL A 107 -11.67 1.43 14.37
N SER A 108 -10.35 1.49 14.26
CA SER A 108 -9.48 2.24 15.16
C SER A 108 -8.73 3.31 14.37
N VAL A 109 -8.71 4.53 14.89
CA VAL A 109 -7.92 5.63 14.33
C VAL A 109 -6.47 5.51 14.82
N MET A 110 -5.51 5.69 13.92
CA MET A 110 -4.09 5.40 14.19
C MET A 110 -3.51 6.19 15.36
N ASP A 111 -3.95 7.43 15.58
CA ASP A 111 -3.46 8.28 16.67
C ASP A 111 -4.19 8.07 18.00
N GLY A 112 -5.22 7.21 18.01
CA GLY A 112 -6.05 6.98 19.19
C GLY A 112 -6.88 8.20 19.61
N SER A 113 -7.08 9.18 18.72
CA SER A 113 -7.87 10.38 18.99
C SER A 113 -9.35 10.09 19.21
N LEU A 114 -9.83 8.99 18.61
CA LEU A 114 -11.21 8.51 18.75
C LEU A 114 -11.22 7.12 19.41
N PRO A 115 -12.29 6.77 20.13
CA PRO A 115 -12.47 5.41 20.65
C PRO A 115 -12.59 4.41 19.49
N GLU A 116 -12.31 3.14 19.76
CA GLU A 116 -12.60 2.09 18.78
C GLU A 116 -14.11 2.02 18.52
N LEU A 117 -14.48 2.05 17.25
CA LEU A 117 -15.87 1.90 16.81
C LEU A 117 -16.13 0.44 16.43
N GLU A 118 -17.06 -0.21 17.12
CA GLU A 118 -17.53 -1.55 16.78
C GLU A 118 -18.94 -1.46 16.19
N TYR A 119 -19.18 -2.16 15.08
CA TYR A 119 -20.48 -2.22 14.43
C TYR A 119 -20.64 -3.48 13.59
N SER A 120 -21.89 -3.83 13.25
CA SER A 120 -22.20 -4.94 12.36
C SER A 120 -22.82 -4.39 11.07
N ALA A 121 -22.47 -5.01 9.94
CA ALA A 121 -23.03 -4.65 8.64
C ALA A 121 -23.27 -5.89 7.78
N ASP A 122 -24.32 -5.79 6.96
CA ASP A 122 -24.68 -6.80 5.97
C ASP A 122 -24.29 -6.28 4.57
N PHE A 123 -23.53 -7.09 3.86
CA PHE A 123 -23.04 -6.80 2.50
C PHE A 123 -23.62 -7.77 1.49
N VAL A 124 -23.74 -7.35 0.25
CA VAL A 124 -24.06 -8.23 -0.90
C VAL A 124 -22.76 -8.66 -1.55
N LEU A 125 -22.49 -9.97 -1.57
CA LEU A 125 -21.30 -10.51 -2.23
C LEU A 125 -21.45 -10.41 -3.75
N THR A 126 -20.60 -9.61 -4.40
CA THR A 126 -20.61 -9.42 -5.86
C THR A 126 -19.45 -10.06 -6.59
N GLY A 127 -18.35 -10.30 -5.87
CA GLY A 127 -17.16 -10.90 -6.44
C GLY A 127 -16.38 -11.79 -5.49
N ILE A 128 -15.75 -12.80 -6.09
CA ILE A 128 -14.72 -13.62 -5.42
C ILE A 128 -13.38 -13.21 -6.00
N LEU A 129 -12.47 -12.76 -5.13
CA LEU A 129 -11.14 -12.30 -5.49
C LEU A 129 -10.13 -13.46 -5.50
N GLU A 130 -9.06 -13.31 -6.27
CA GLU A 130 -7.89 -14.16 -6.15
C GLU A 130 -7.20 -13.94 -4.79
N SER A 131 -6.69 -15.00 -4.19
CA SER A 131 -5.98 -14.92 -2.91
C SER A 131 -4.61 -14.28 -3.10
N SER A 132 -4.29 -13.27 -2.30
CA SER A 132 -2.98 -12.61 -2.31
C SER A 132 -2.04 -13.25 -1.30
N TYR A 133 -0.95 -13.86 -1.79
CA TYR A 133 0.09 -14.43 -0.93
C TYR A 133 0.72 -13.39 0.02
N ILE A 134 0.84 -12.16 -0.45
CA ILE A 134 1.43 -11.05 0.34
C ILE A 134 0.56 -10.71 1.54
N GLY A 135 -0.75 -10.64 1.36
CA GLY A 135 -1.70 -10.42 2.45
C GLY A 135 -1.55 -11.47 3.56
N TYR A 136 -1.46 -12.74 3.19
CA TYR A 136 -1.24 -13.82 4.15
C TYR A 136 0.09 -13.70 4.90
N ALA A 137 1.15 -13.31 4.23
CA ALA A 137 2.47 -13.14 4.84
C ALA A 137 2.51 -11.95 5.82
N SER A 138 1.71 -10.92 5.58
CA SER A 138 1.60 -9.73 6.45
C SER A 138 0.57 -9.90 7.57
N GLY A 139 -0.24 -10.97 7.56
CA GLY A 139 -1.32 -11.20 8.53
C GLY A 139 -2.62 -10.47 8.20
N THR A 140 -2.72 -9.85 7.01
CA THR A 140 -3.90 -9.09 6.58
C THR A 140 -4.45 -9.65 5.27
N VAL A 141 -5.77 -9.82 5.21
CA VAL A 141 -6.48 -10.18 3.99
C VAL A 141 -7.35 -8.99 3.60
N GLU A 142 -7.22 -8.53 2.36
CA GLU A 142 -7.99 -7.39 1.88
C GLU A 142 -9.33 -7.84 1.32
N GLY A 143 -10.37 -7.07 1.65
CA GLY A 143 -11.67 -7.12 1.02
C GLY A 143 -12.02 -5.75 0.45
N ILE A 144 -12.71 -5.73 -0.67
CA ILE A 144 -13.09 -4.52 -1.39
C ILE A 144 -14.59 -4.30 -1.20
N VAL A 145 -14.97 -3.07 -0.86
CA VAL A 145 -16.38 -2.67 -0.82
C VAL A 145 -16.66 -1.59 -1.88
N GLY A 146 -17.93 -1.45 -2.25
CA GLY A 146 -18.35 -0.50 -3.26
C GLY A 146 -18.34 0.93 -2.74
N GLU A 147 -18.21 1.88 -3.67
CA GLU A 147 -18.20 3.32 -3.39
C GLU A 147 -19.48 3.77 -2.69
N GLY A 148 -19.33 4.62 -1.67
CA GLY A 148 -20.43 5.09 -0.81
C GLY A 148 -20.68 4.25 0.43
N THR A 149 -20.05 3.08 0.56
CA THR A 149 -20.16 2.22 1.75
C THR A 149 -19.66 2.93 3.01
N ALA A 150 -18.56 3.66 2.89
CA ALA A 150 -17.98 4.41 4.00
C ALA A 150 -18.96 5.47 4.54
N GLU A 151 -19.55 6.27 3.66
CA GLU A 151 -20.51 7.31 4.04
C GLU A 151 -21.81 6.73 4.62
N GLU A 152 -22.18 5.49 4.23
CA GLU A 152 -23.39 4.82 4.74
C GLU A 152 -23.16 4.21 6.13
N LEU A 153 -21.97 3.67 6.39
CA LEU A 153 -21.70 2.89 7.60
C LEU A 153 -20.98 3.65 8.71
N LEU A 154 -20.12 4.62 8.36
CA LEU A 154 -19.26 5.28 9.32
C LEU A 154 -19.75 6.68 9.68
N PRO A 155 -19.66 7.08 10.97
CA PRO A 155 -19.78 8.47 11.37
C PRO A 155 -18.70 9.32 10.69
N GLU A 156 -19.01 10.59 10.42
CA GLU A 156 -18.14 11.53 9.70
C GLU A 156 -16.73 11.63 10.27
N GLU A 157 -16.57 11.56 11.59
CA GLU A 157 -15.29 11.61 12.28
C GLU A 157 -14.39 10.38 12.02
N TYR A 158 -14.94 9.26 11.54
CA TYR A 158 -14.20 8.05 11.13
C TYR A 158 -13.98 7.96 9.62
N LEU A 159 -14.51 8.91 8.83
CA LEU A 159 -14.26 8.99 7.39
C LEU A 159 -12.88 9.59 7.15
N LEU A 160 -11.85 8.74 7.28
CA LEU A 160 -10.47 9.14 7.08
C LEU A 160 -9.92 8.55 5.78
N TYR A 161 -9.40 9.44 4.96
CA TYR A 161 -8.85 9.12 3.65
C TYR A 161 -7.37 8.77 3.75
N SER A 162 -6.97 7.80 2.98
CA SER A 162 -5.58 7.50 2.66
C SER A 162 -5.39 7.77 1.18
N THR A 163 -4.60 8.79 0.84
CA THR A 163 -4.43 9.23 -0.55
C THR A 163 -3.07 8.84 -1.07
N ASP A 164 -3.07 8.00 -2.11
CA ASP A 164 -1.89 7.63 -2.89
C ASP A 164 -1.70 8.60 -4.05
N PHE A 165 -0.47 9.01 -4.34
CA PHE A 165 -0.17 9.89 -5.45
C PHE A 165 1.28 9.81 -5.92
N LYS A 166 1.53 10.33 -7.14
CA LYS A 166 2.84 10.51 -7.75
C LYS A 166 3.10 11.97 -8.04
N THR A 167 4.38 12.36 -8.11
CA THR A 167 4.79 13.71 -8.45
C THR A 167 5.37 13.79 -9.86
N TYR A 168 5.02 14.84 -10.63
CA TYR A 168 5.62 15.07 -11.95
C TYR A 168 7.11 15.40 -11.84
N ASP A 169 7.51 16.19 -10.85
CA ASP A 169 8.90 16.60 -10.64
C ASP A 169 9.61 15.64 -9.68
N LYS A 170 10.31 14.69 -10.28
CA LYS A 170 11.08 13.70 -9.53
C LYS A 170 12.34 14.27 -8.87
N GLN A 171 12.90 15.37 -9.39
CA GLN A 171 14.13 15.97 -8.85
C GLN A 171 13.84 16.73 -7.54
N ASN A 172 12.67 17.36 -7.46
CA ASN A 172 12.24 18.10 -6.28
C ASN A 172 11.21 17.31 -5.43
N PHE A 173 11.16 15.99 -5.62
CA PHE A 173 10.19 15.11 -4.96
C PHE A 173 10.05 15.39 -3.46
N GLN A 174 11.15 15.36 -2.71
CA GLN A 174 11.14 15.53 -1.27
C GLN A 174 10.61 16.91 -0.84
N SER A 175 11.04 17.98 -1.51
CA SER A 175 10.58 19.33 -1.20
C SER A 175 9.08 19.53 -1.49
N ILE A 176 8.55 18.84 -2.52
CA ILE A 176 7.12 18.85 -2.84
C ILE A 176 6.35 18.17 -1.71
N ILE A 177 6.79 17.00 -1.26
CA ILE A 177 6.11 16.26 -0.19
C ILE A 177 6.11 17.05 1.13
N TYR A 178 7.24 17.65 1.51
CA TYR A 178 7.28 18.48 2.72
C TYR A 178 6.37 19.72 2.61
N ALA A 179 6.35 20.38 1.47
CA ALA A 179 5.45 21.52 1.25
C ALA A 179 3.98 21.09 1.34
N LEU A 180 3.62 19.94 0.74
CA LEU A 180 2.26 19.40 0.83
C LEU A 180 1.88 19.05 2.27
N ALA A 181 2.78 18.39 3.00
CA ALA A 181 2.56 18.02 4.40
C ALA A 181 2.35 19.26 5.29
N GLU A 182 3.14 20.32 5.07
CA GLU A 182 3.00 21.59 5.78
C GLU A 182 1.68 22.31 5.40
N ASP A 183 1.38 22.43 4.11
CA ASP A 183 0.16 23.09 3.61
C ASP A 183 -1.13 22.40 4.10
N LEU A 184 -1.09 21.07 4.21
CA LEU A 184 -2.21 20.24 4.66
C LEU A 184 -2.20 19.97 6.17
N ASN A 185 -1.15 20.41 6.88
CA ASN A 185 -0.93 20.11 8.30
C ASN A 185 -0.97 18.60 8.58
N VAL A 186 -0.28 17.81 7.75
CA VAL A 186 -0.13 16.35 7.90
C VAL A 186 1.16 16.08 8.67
N ASP A 187 1.07 15.30 9.76
CA ASP A 187 2.21 14.87 10.55
C ASP A 187 3.03 13.82 9.75
N GLU A 188 4.36 13.90 9.80
CA GLU A 188 5.26 12.98 9.08
C GLU A 188 4.98 11.49 9.37
N ARG A 189 4.49 11.15 10.55
CA ARG A 189 4.09 9.78 10.92
C ARG A 189 2.96 9.20 10.06
N TYR A 190 2.20 10.05 9.36
CA TYR A 190 1.13 9.66 8.45
C TYR A 190 1.55 9.65 6.99
N ILE A 191 2.84 9.88 6.72
CA ILE A 191 3.40 9.85 5.38
C ILE A 191 4.13 8.52 5.19
N GLN A 192 3.72 7.77 4.18
CA GLN A 192 4.35 6.51 3.83
C GLN A 192 4.92 6.57 2.41
N TYR A 193 6.13 6.07 2.26
CA TYR A 193 6.85 6.04 1.00
C TYR A 193 7.02 4.62 0.50
N ASN A 194 6.94 4.43 -0.80
CA ASN A 194 7.35 3.19 -1.44
C ASN A 194 8.86 3.24 -1.73
N TRP A 195 9.66 2.89 -0.72
CA TRP A 195 11.11 2.90 -0.75
C TRP A 195 11.72 2.18 -1.93
N VAL A 196 11.20 0.98 -2.22
CA VAL A 196 11.74 0.13 -3.27
C VAL A 196 11.50 0.75 -4.63
N LEU A 197 10.32 1.31 -4.86
CA LEU A 197 10.02 2.02 -6.09
C LEU A 197 10.85 3.29 -6.23
N LEU A 198 10.94 4.11 -5.18
CA LEU A 198 11.72 5.34 -5.18
C LEU A 198 13.20 5.09 -5.50
N ASP A 199 13.81 4.10 -4.87
CA ASP A 199 15.19 3.68 -5.14
C ASP A 199 15.35 3.15 -6.58
N ALA A 200 14.40 2.35 -7.06
CA ALA A 200 14.44 1.77 -8.40
C ALA A 200 14.35 2.83 -9.51
N ILE A 201 13.57 3.90 -9.29
CA ILE A 201 13.42 5.01 -10.26
C ILE A 201 14.43 6.14 -10.05
N GLY A 202 15.35 5.98 -9.09
CA GLY A 202 16.45 6.92 -8.84
C GLY A 202 16.04 8.22 -8.13
N ILE A 203 14.95 8.20 -7.39
CA ILE A 203 14.56 9.30 -6.50
C ILE A 203 15.21 9.03 -5.15
N SER A 204 16.14 9.90 -4.74
CA SER A 204 16.72 9.81 -3.39
C SER A 204 15.78 10.47 -2.40
N TYR A 205 15.44 9.72 -1.37
CA TYR A 205 14.76 10.20 -0.19
C TYR A 205 15.77 10.20 0.98
N ASP A 206 15.84 11.31 1.68
CA ASP A 206 16.76 11.45 2.81
C ASP A 206 16.03 11.06 4.11
N GLU A 207 16.08 9.78 4.44
CA GLU A 207 15.66 9.28 5.77
C GLU A 207 16.45 9.93 6.91
N ALA A 208 17.51 10.65 6.57
CA ALA A 208 18.51 11.15 7.49
C ALA A 208 18.15 12.48 8.17
N ALA A 209 16.97 13.03 7.98
CA ALA A 209 16.56 14.17 8.79
C ALA A 209 16.38 13.82 10.28
N ASP A 210 16.25 12.51 10.61
CA ASP A 210 16.00 12.05 11.99
C ASP A 210 17.01 11.03 12.53
N SER A 211 18.02 10.63 11.77
CA SER A 211 19.10 9.79 12.28
C SER A 211 20.46 10.48 12.14
N ASP A 212 21.08 10.78 13.28
CA ASP A 212 22.42 11.37 13.49
C ASP A 212 23.58 10.49 12.93
N THR A 213 23.30 9.66 11.91
CA THR A 213 24.25 8.85 11.18
C THR A 213 24.21 9.19 9.68
N GLY A 214 24.69 10.41 9.38
CA GLY A 214 24.91 10.90 8.03
C GLY A 214 25.89 10.02 7.23
N THR A 215 25.36 9.08 6.49
CA THR A 215 26.01 8.56 5.29
C THR A 215 24.89 8.25 4.29
N GLY A 216 24.63 9.18 3.38
CA GLY A 216 23.71 9.04 2.26
C GLY A 216 24.11 7.93 1.26
N PHE A 217 24.32 6.73 1.76
CA PHE A 217 24.58 5.52 0.99
C PHE A 217 23.38 4.59 1.13
N SER A 218 22.52 4.61 0.11
CA SER A 218 21.46 3.61 -0.03
C SER A 218 22.07 2.20 0.09
N PHE A 219 21.42 1.31 0.85
CA PHE A 219 21.80 -0.10 0.96
C PHE A 219 21.97 -0.75 -0.42
N MET A 220 21.12 -0.38 -1.39
CA MET A 220 21.22 -0.85 -2.79
C MET A 220 22.49 -0.37 -3.47
N THR A 221 22.87 0.88 -3.28
CA THR A 221 24.13 1.43 -3.82
C THR A 221 25.33 0.71 -3.22
N ALA A 222 25.34 0.47 -1.91
CA ALA A 222 26.39 -0.28 -1.25
C ALA A 222 26.45 -1.73 -1.75
N ALA A 223 25.32 -2.38 -1.93
CA ALA A 223 25.23 -3.75 -2.47
C ALA A 223 25.75 -3.82 -3.92
N CYS A 224 25.36 -2.86 -4.78
CA CYS A 224 25.87 -2.79 -6.16
C CYS A 224 27.38 -2.57 -6.24
N ILE A 225 27.92 -1.70 -5.39
CA ILE A 225 29.39 -1.48 -5.32
C ILE A 225 30.07 -2.77 -4.85
N LEU A 226 29.57 -3.44 -3.84
CA LEU A 226 30.14 -4.69 -3.34
C LEU A 226 30.15 -5.77 -4.43
N VAL A 227 29.04 -5.97 -5.12
CA VAL A 227 28.94 -6.94 -6.23
C VAL A 227 29.90 -6.55 -7.37
N GLY A 228 29.97 -5.27 -7.74
CA GLY A 228 30.90 -4.78 -8.75
C GLY A 228 32.37 -5.08 -8.40
N VAL A 229 32.78 -4.84 -7.15
CA VAL A 229 34.12 -5.14 -6.66
C VAL A 229 34.40 -6.65 -6.70
N LEU A 230 33.46 -7.51 -6.30
CA LEU A 230 33.60 -8.96 -6.36
C LEU A 230 33.78 -9.48 -7.79
N VAL A 231 33.00 -8.93 -8.74
CA VAL A 231 33.12 -9.28 -10.17
C VAL A 231 34.47 -8.86 -10.72
N LEU A 232 34.97 -7.66 -10.39
CA LEU A 232 36.30 -7.20 -10.82
C LEU A 232 37.42 -8.05 -10.25
N LEU A 233 37.35 -8.47 -8.99
CA LEU A 233 38.32 -9.36 -8.36
C LEU A 233 38.31 -10.74 -9.02
N ALA A 234 37.12 -11.29 -9.30
CA ALA A 234 37.01 -12.58 -9.99
C ALA A 234 37.61 -12.52 -11.40
N ALA A 235 37.28 -11.48 -12.17
CA ALA A 235 37.83 -11.26 -13.51
C ALA A 235 39.38 -11.09 -13.47
N GLY A 236 39.88 -10.31 -12.51
CA GLY A 236 41.30 -10.10 -12.29
C GLY A 236 42.07 -11.43 -11.99
N LEU A 237 41.48 -12.27 -11.13
CA LEU A 237 42.06 -13.61 -10.84
C LEU A 237 42.10 -14.52 -12.06
N VAL A 238 41.05 -14.51 -12.89
CA VAL A 238 41.01 -15.28 -14.14
C VAL A 238 42.10 -14.81 -15.10
N ILE A 239 42.20 -13.50 -15.32
CA ILE A 239 43.22 -12.90 -16.18
C ILE A 239 44.63 -13.23 -15.65
N TYR A 240 44.87 -13.08 -14.35
CA TYR A 240 46.15 -13.42 -13.70
C TYR A 240 46.53 -14.89 -13.93
N ASN A 241 45.59 -15.82 -13.75
CA ASN A 241 45.84 -17.25 -13.96
C ASN A 241 46.18 -17.58 -15.43
N ILE A 242 45.45 -16.94 -16.38
CA ILE A 242 45.73 -17.13 -17.82
C ILE A 242 47.13 -16.63 -18.16
N LEU A 243 47.51 -15.44 -17.69
CA LEU A 243 48.86 -14.88 -17.93
C LEU A 243 49.94 -15.75 -17.30
N LYS A 244 49.73 -16.21 -16.07
CA LYS A 244 50.68 -17.10 -15.38
C LYS A 244 50.91 -18.40 -16.14
N ILE A 245 49.85 -19.02 -16.67
CA ILE A 245 50.00 -20.26 -17.49
C ILE A 245 50.71 -19.97 -18.82
N SER A 246 50.45 -18.78 -19.40
CA SER A 246 51.08 -18.39 -20.67
C SER A 246 52.60 -18.11 -20.55
N ILE A 247 53.07 -17.65 -19.38
CA ILE A 247 54.49 -17.31 -19.14
C ILE A 247 55.31 -18.54 -18.69
N THR A 248 54.63 -19.59 -18.21
CA THR A 248 55.31 -20.79 -17.66
C THR A 248 55.53 -21.87 -18.72
N LYS A 249 55.22 -21.61 -20.00
CA LYS A 249 55.56 -22.42 -21.17
C LYS A 249 56.77 -21.83 -21.87
#